data_565d12df95044d0306030f2cdf559e9f
#
_entry.id   565d12df95044d0306030f2cdf559e9f
#
_cell.length_a   1.000
_cell.length_b   1.000
_cell.length_c   1.000
_cell.angle_alpha   90.00
_cell.angle_beta   90.00
_cell.angle_gamma   90.00
#
_symmetry.space_group_name_H-M   'P 1'
#
loop_
_entity.id
_entity.type
_entity.pdbx_description
1 polymer ?
#
loop_
_entity_poly.entity_id
_entity_poly.type
_entity_poly.pdbx_seq_one_letter_code
_entity_poly.pdbx_strand_id
1 'polypeptide(L)'
;MKTLLVPVTLHDALPSVFATAVLVARRFGSLIEGVALRPALAEYVPVDMVGGMTWLRDEEADQAEAQDAGQRFVAAMEAAGLPRREPGASCAPDAAANAGPRYRWQPDVPPGDAFLGQYARLFSATVVGRPGADDGSPRMTTFETALFESGRPILLAPPVAPACLGEAVLIAWNGSTETARAVAFAMPFLRRARRVLVLSAEGGMVPGPRAEDVARSLACEGIEAAHKALPAGRRTPGELYLDTAESFGCDLLIKGAYTQSRLRQMIFGGPTSHILSHATVPVLMAH
;
A
#
# COMPACT_ATOMS: atom_id res chain seq x y z
N MET A 1 -1.06 -9.20 10.77
CA MET A 1 -0.21 -8.12 10.20
C MET A 1 0.49 -7.44 11.36
N LYS A 2 1.80 -7.67 11.55
CA LYS A 2 2.49 -7.25 12.79
C LYS A 2 3.52 -6.14 12.59
N THR A 3 4.01 -5.95 11.38
CA THR A 3 5.00 -4.93 11.04
C THR A 3 4.57 -4.17 9.80
N LEU A 4 4.66 -2.85 9.83
CA LEU A 4 4.34 -1.96 8.72
C LEU A 4 5.55 -1.08 8.44
N LEU A 5 5.91 -0.96 7.17
CA LEU A 5 6.92 -0.01 6.70
C LEU A 5 6.21 1.22 6.13
N VAL A 6 6.69 2.39 6.48
CA VAL A 6 6.23 3.67 5.94
C VAL A 6 7.43 4.41 5.36
N PRO A 7 7.66 4.36 4.05
CA PRO A 7 8.63 5.24 3.41
C PRO A 7 8.10 6.67 3.44
N VAL A 8 8.85 7.56 4.08
CA VAL A 8 8.45 8.96 4.28
C VAL A 8 9.20 9.82 3.29
N THR A 9 8.45 10.39 2.35
CA THR A 9 8.83 11.48 1.46
C THR A 9 7.87 12.63 1.69
N LEU A 10 8.32 13.88 1.53
CA LEU A 10 7.44 15.02 1.74
C LEU A 10 6.46 15.16 0.58
N HIS A 11 5.16 15.00 0.87
CA HIS A 11 4.07 15.15 -0.11
C HIS A 11 2.74 15.41 0.61
N ASP A 12 1.75 15.92 -0.11
CA ASP A 12 0.47 16.37 0.46
C ASP A 12 -0.37 15.24 1.07
N ALA A 13 -0.26 14.02 0.56
CA ALA A 13 -0.98 12.86 1.07
C ALA A 13 -0.35 12.22 2.34
N LEU A 14 0.77 12.75 2.85
CA LEU A 14 1.50 12.18 3.99
C LEU A 14 0.62 12.01 5.25
N PRO A 15 -0.25 12.96 5.62
CA PRO A 15 -1.16 12.78 6.75
C PRO A 15 -2.10 11.58 6.58
N SER A 16 -2.57 11.31 5.37
CA SER A 16 -3.42 10.15 5.07
C SER A 16 -2.64 8.84 5.15
N VAL A 17 -1.37 8.82 4.71
CA VAL A 17 -0.48 7.64 4.85
C VAL A 17 -0.32 7.30 6.33
N PHE A 18 -0.02 8.28 7.17
CA PHE A 18 0.14 8.09 8.60
C PHE A 18 -1.15 7.61 9.26
N ALA A 19 -2.29 8.25 8.97
CA ALA A 19 -3.58 7.83 9.50
C ALA A 19 -3.93 6.38 9.10
N THR A 20 -3.67 6.01 7.84
CA THR A 20 -3.88 4.65 7.35
C THR A 20 -3.00 3.64 8.10
N ALA A 21 -1.71 3.94 8.29
CA ALA A 21 -0.80 3.09 9.06
C ALA A 21 -1.23 2.93 10.52
N VAL A 22 -1.68 4.02 11.15
CA VAL A 22 -2.19 4.03 12.54
C VAL A 22 -3.44 3.16 12.69
N LEU A 23 -4.39 3.24 11.75
CA LEU A 23 -5.59 2.40 11.76
C LEU A 23 -5.25 0.92 11.69
N VAL A 24 -4.32 0.52 10.80
CA VAL A 24 -3.84 -0.87 10.73
C VAL A 24 -3.13 -1.27 12.01
N ALA A 25 -2.27 -0.40 12.54
CA ALA A 25 -1.52 -0.70 13.75
C ALA A 25 -2.44 -0.90 14.96
N ARG A 26 -3.46 -0.08 15.12
CA ARG A 26 -4.48 -0.23 16.18
C ARG A 26 -5.28 -1.53 16.02
N ARG A 27 -5.62 -1.89 14.78
CA ARG A 27 -6.41 -3.11 14.51
C ARG A 27 -5.64 -4.40 14.79
N PHE A 28 -4.31 -4.41 14.58
CA PHE A 28 -3.49 -5.64 14.66
C PHE A 28 -2.41 -5.63 15.74
N GLY A 29 -2.26 -4.54 16.48
CA GLY A 29 -1.16 -4.34 17.42
C GLY A 29 0.18 -4.31 16.69
N SER A 30 0.27 -3.56 15.58
CA SER A 30 1.45 -3.55 14.71
C SER A 30 2.52 -2.58 15.18
N LEU A 31 3.77 -2.88 14.84
CA LEU A 31 4.86 -1.92 14.84
C LEU A 31 4.84 -1.17 13.51
N ILE A 32 4.79 0.16 13.56
CA ILE A 32 4.99 1.04 12.42
C ILE A 32 6.45 1.48 12.41
N GLU A 33 7.16 1.21 11.33
CA GLU A 33 8.51 1.71 11.13
C GLU A 33 8.53 2.74 10.02
N GLY A 34 8.96 3.95 10.35
CA GLY A 34 9.20 5.04 9.41
C GLY A 34 10.66 5.09 8.97
N VAL A 35 10.90 5.33 7.70
CA VAL A 35 12.22 5.55 7.10
C VAL A 35 12.17 6.78 6.19
N ALA A 36 13.17 7.65 6.22
CA ALA A 36 13.28 8.72 5.23
C ALA A 36 13.74 8.13 3.89
N LEU A 37 12.95 8.29 2.84
CA LEU A 37 13.33 7.83 1.53
C LEU A 37 13.99 8.97 0.75
N ARG A 38 15.32 8.98 0.75
CA ARG A 38 16.13 9.96 0.00
C ARG A 38 16.34 9.48 -1.43
N PRO A 39 16.37 10.36 -2.44
CA PRO A 39 16.68 10.00 -3.80
C PRO A 39 18.10 9.41 -3.93
N ALA A 40 18.32 8.46 -4.86
CA ALA A 40 19.67 7.97 -5.18
C ALA A 40 20.37 8.90 -6.20
N LEU A 41 21.70 8.94 -6.16
CA LEU A 41 22.50 9.73 -7.12
C LEU A 41 22.18 9.41 -8.59
N ALA A 42 21.87 8.15 -8.90
CA ALA A 42 21.53 7.71 -10.25
C ALA A 42 20.17 8.24 -10.75
N GLU A 43 19.30 8.73 -9.87
CA GLU A 43 17.99 9.28 -10.23
C GLU A 43 18.09 10.74 -10.71
N TYR A 44 19.24 11.39 -10.51
CA TYR A 44 19.48 12.80 -10.87
C TYR A 44 20.32 13.00 -12.12
N VAL A 45 20.82 11.95 -12.77
CA VAL A 45 21.68 12.10 -13.95
C VAL A 45 20.84 11.95 -15.22
N PRO A 46 20.46 13.03 -15.90
CA PRO A 46 20.15 12.96 -17.33
C PRO A 46 21.45 12.61 -18.05
N VAL A 47 21.44 11.50 -18.79
CA VAL A 47 22.57 11.09 -19.63
C VAL A 47 22.59 11.99 -20.87
N ASP A 48 22.89 13.25 -20.70
CA ASP A 48 23.29 14.15 -21.77
C ASP A 48 24.68 14.67 -21.46
N MET A 49 25.66 13.93 -21.97
CA MET A 49 27.09 14.25 -21.89
C MET A 49 27.51 15.43 -22.80
N VAL A 50 26.70 16.45 -22.92
CA VAL A 50 27.12 17.66 -23.67
C VAL A 50 26.80 18.90 -22.85
N GLY A 51 27.81 19.32 -22.07
CA GLY A 51 27.81 20.60 -21.36
C GLY A 51 27.88 20.43 -19.84
N GLY A 52 29.06 20.23 -19.33
CA GLY A 52 29.60 20.28 -17.96
C GLY A 52 28.83 20.92 -16.81
N MET A 53 27.53 20.64 -16.65
CA MET A 53 26.79 20.95 -15.43
C MET A 53 26.78 19.70 -14.57
N THR A 54 27.75 19.62 -13.69
CA THR A 54 27.69 18.71 -12.55
C THR A 54 26.61 19.22 -11.62
N TRP A 55 25.44 18.56 -11.60
CA TRP A 55 24.48 18.76 -10.54
C TRP A 55 25.12 18.18 -9.28
N LEU A 56 25.76 19.02 -8.49
CA LEU A 56 26.22 18.68 -7.16
C LEU A 56 24.97 18.39 -6.33
N ARG A 57 24.87 17.16 -5.86
CA ARG A 57 23.88 16.80 -4.85
C ARG A 57 24.13 17.65 -3.63
N ASP A 58 23.12 18.35 -3.17
CA ASP A 58 23.16 19.06 -1.90
C ASP A 58 22.86 18.06 -0.78
N GLU A 59 23.90 17.42 -0.24
CA GLU A 59 23.76 16.46 0.84
C GLU A 59 23.17 17.10 2.10
N GLU A 60 23.38 18.40 2.30
CA GLU A 60 22.82 19.13 3.44
C GLU A 60 21.31 19.30 3.26
N ALA A 61 20.84 19.62 2.06
CA ALA A 61 19.42 19.70 1.74
C ALA A 61 18.72 18.33 1.89
N ASP A 62 19.34 17.26 1.37
CA ASP A 62 18.82 15.89 1.51
C ASP A 62 18.72 15.43 2.97
N GLN A 63 19.70 15.81 3.79
CA GLN A 63 19.70 15.53 5.23
C GLN A 63 18.63 16.35 5.97
N ALA A 64 18.47 17.61 5.61
CA ALA A 64 17.44 18.47 6.20
C ALA A 64 16.03 17.95 5.87
N GLU A 65 15.79 17.52 4.61
CA GLU A 65 14.53 16.90 4.21
C GLU A 65 14.26 15.58 4.97
N ALA A 66 15.29 14.74 5.14
CA ALA A 66 15.17 13.50 5.90
C ALA A 66 14.87 13.77 7.39
N GLN A 67 15.43 14.83 7.95
CA GLN A 67 15.15 15.24 9.33
C GLN A 67 13.70 15.75 9.47
N ASP A 68 13.22 16.58 8.54
CA ASP A 68 11.83 17.06 8.54
C ASP A 68 10.84 15.89 8.39
N ALA A 69 11.13 14.96 7.48
CA ALA A 69 10.36 13.73 7.33
C ALA A 69 10.27 12.93 8.63
N GLY A 70 11.39 12.79 9.34
CA GLY A 70 11.44 12.15 10.65
C GLY A 70 10.63 12.87 11.73
N GLN A 71 10.76 14.20 11.79
CA GLN A 71 10.00 15.01 12.74
C GLN A 71 8.49 14.88 12.50
N ARG A 72 8.04 14.98 11.24
CA ARG A 72 6.63 14.84 10.90
C ARG A 72 6.10 13.45 11.22
N PHE A 73 6.87 12.39 10.93
CA PHE A 73 6.49 11.03 11.27
C PHE A 73 6.34 10.86 12.78
N VAL A 74 7.34 11.24 13.56
CA VAL A 74 7.32 11.11 15.02
C VAL A 74 6.17 11.91 15.61
N ALA A 75 5.99 13.17 15.22
CA ALA A 75 4.91 14.01 15.70
C ALA A 75 3.52 13.40 15.39
N ALA A 76 3.35 12.82 14.20
CA ALA A 76 2.08 12.16 13.83
C ALA A 76 1.82 10.90 14.68
N MET A 77 2.85 10.09 14.94
CA MET A 77 2.70 8.89 15.78
C MET A 77 2.40 9.23 17.24
N GLU A 78 3.08 10.26 17.78
CA GLU A 78 2.84 10.77 19.13
C GLU A 78 1.45 11.39 19.27
N ALA A 79 1.02 12.20 18.31
CA ALA A 79 -0.34 12.75 18.26
C ALA A 79 -1.41 11.66 18.18
N ALA A 80 -1.09 10.52 17.55
CA ALA A 80 -1.94 9.33 17.56
C ALA A 80 -1.87 8.53 18.87
N GLY A 81 -1.07 8.95 19.85
CA GLY A 81 -0.92 8.27 21.15
C GLY A 81 -0.20 6.92 21.05
N LEU A 82 0.63 6.69 20.04
CA LEU A 82 1.41 5.47 19.92
C LEU A 82 2.70 5.57 20.73
N PRO A 83 3.04 4.57 21.55
CA PRO A 83 4.33 4.54 22.26
C PRO A 83 5.48 4.29 21.28
N ARG A 84 6.58 4.99 21.51
CA ARG A 84 7.84 4.79 20.80
C ARG A 84 8.50 3.49 21.26
N ARG A 85 9.02 2.73 20.30
CA ARG A 85 9.86 1.58 20.58
C ARG A 85 11.32 1.99 20.51
N GLU A 86 12.05 1.77 21.59
CA GLU A 86 13.49 2.04 21.65
C GLU A 86 14.30 1.11 20.72
N PRO A 87 15.40 1.63 20.12
CA PRO A 87 16.33 0.80 19.39
C PRO A 87 16.90 -0.31 20.28
N GLY A 88 17.04 -1.52 19.76
CA GLY A 88 17.58 -2.65 20.52
C GLY A 88 16.62 -3.35 21.48
N ALA A 89 15.39 -2.85 21.65
CA ALA A 89 14.39 -3.56 22.44
C ALA A 89 14.14 -4.96 21.86
N SER A 90 14.32 -6.00 22.68
CA SER A 90 14.17 -7.40 22.27
C SER A 90 12.79 -7.67 21.64
N CYS A 91 12.79 -8.38 20.54
CA CYS A 91 11.59 -8.97 19.94
C CYS A 91 11.30 -10.34 20.56
N ALA A 92 11.35 -10.46 21.90
CA ALA A 92 10.93 -11.70 22.53
C ALA A 92 9.52 -12.07 22.03
N PRO A 93 9.27 -13.29 21.56
CA PRO A 93 7.99 -13.68 20.96
C PRO A 93 6.79 -13.37 21.84
N ASP A 94 6.90 -13.63 23.14
CA ASP A 94 5.79 -13.44 24.09
C ASP A 94 5.48 -11.95 24.35
N ALA A 95 6.50 -11.09 24.39
CA ALA A 95 6.33 -9.65 24.51
C ALA A 95 5.76 -9.03 23.23
N ALA A 96 6.11 -9.58 22.06
CA ALA A 96 5.65 -9.09 20.78
C ALA A 96 4.19 -9.51 20.46
N ALA A 97 3.75 -10.67 20.96
CA ALA A 97 2.41 -11.19 20.70
C ALA A 97 1.31 -10.32 21.33
N ASN A 98 1.57 -9.75 22.52
CA ASN A 98 0.62 -8.97 23.32
C ASN A 98 0.89 -7.48 23.32
N ALA A 99 1.92 -7.01 22.62
CA ALA A 99 2.23 -5.59 22.54
C ALA A 99 1.16 -4.87 21.67
N GLY A 100 0.64 -3.77 22.19
CA GLY A 100 -0.23 -2.86 21.47
C GLY A 100 0.46 -2.20 20.26
N PRO A 101 -0.24 -1.30 19.56
CA PRO A 101 0.33 -0.55 18.45
C PRO A 101 1.48 0.32 18.96
N ARG A 102 2.56 0.40 18.19
CA ARG A 102 3.76 1.16 18.51
C ARG A 102 4.51 1.60 17.27
N TYR A 103 5.43 2.53 17.41
CA TYR A 103 6.21 3.01 16.27
C TYR A 103 7.71 3.03 16.59
N ARG A 104 8.53 3.06 15.53
CA ARG A 104 9.93 3.45 15.56
C ARG A 104 10.30 4.25 14.31
N TRP A 105 11.28 5.11 14.44
CA TRP A 105 11.93 5.81 13.34
C TRP A 105 13.32 5.25 13.12
N GLN A 106 13.65 4.95 11.87
CA GLN A 106 14.97 4.51 11.44
C GLN A 106 15.65 5.66 10.67
N PRO A 107 16.58 6.39 11.29
CA PRO A 107 17.16 7.60 10.69
C PRO A 107 18.16 7.30 9.58
N ASP A 108 18.97 6.27 9.74
CA ASP A 108 20.09 5.96 8.88
C ASP A 108 19.75 4.81 7.93
N VAL A 109 19.25 5.15 6.76
CA VAL A 109 18.97 4.17 5.70
C VAL A 109 19.70 4.58 4.41
N PRO A 110 20.11 3.61 3.57
CA PRO A 110 20.66 3.90 2.27
C PRO A 110 19.68 4.71 1.39
N PRO A 111 20.16 5.60 0.53
CA PRO A 111 19.31 6.33 -0.39
C PRO A 111 18.78 5.44 -1.52
N GLY A 112 17.67 5.86 -2.13
CA GLY A 112 17.10 5.27 -3.33
C GLY A 112 15.99 4.25 -3.10
N ASP A 113 15.13 4.15 -4.10
CA ASP A 113 13.98 3.24 -4.07
C ASP A 113 14.43 1.76 -4.04
N ALA A 114 15.61 1.41 -4.58
CA ALA A 114 16.16 0.06 -4.53
C ALA A 114 16.34 -0.46 -3.08
N PHE A 115 16.75 0.41 -2.15
CA PHE A 115 16.77 0.07 -0.73
C PHE A 115 15.37 -0.28 -0.23
N LEU A 116 14.36 0.52 -0.58
CA LEU A 116 12.98 0.28 -0.17
C LEU A 116 12.50 -1.11 -0.59
N GLY A 117 12.71 -1.50 -1.86
CA GLY A 117 12.30 -2.82 -2.36
C GLY A 117 12.90 -3.99 -1.58
N GLN A 118 14.16 -3.86 -1.18
CA GLN A 118 14.85 -4.87 -0.39
C GLN A 118 14.39 -4.88 1.08
N TYR A 119 14.31 -3.71 1.69
CA TYR A 119 13.99 -3.57 3.11
C TYR A 119 12.53 -3.95 3.40
N ALA A 120 11.62 -3.61 2.50
CA ALA A 120 10.20 -3.93 2.60
C ALA A 120 9.90 -5.44 2.70
N ARG A 121 10.83 -6.31 2.28
CA ARG A 121 10.72 -7.77 2.43
C ARG A 121 10.57 -8.23 3.87
N LEU A 122 11.04 -7.45 4.82
CA LEU A 122 11.00 -7.75 6.27
C LEU A 122 9.64 -7.42 6.92
N PHE A 123 8.76 -6.74 6.19
CA PHE A 123 7.51 -6.23 6.74
C PHE A 123 6.29 -7.00 6.26
N SER A 124 5.21 -6.92 7.04
CA SER A 124 3.93 -7.51 6.66
C SER A 124 3.28 -6.76 5.49
N ALA A 125 3.48 -5.45 5.41
CA ALA A 125 3.04 -4.58 4.34
C ALA A 125 3.83 -3.26 4.35
N THR A 126 3.88 -2.58 3.19
CA THR A 126 4.35 -1.20 3.07
C THR A 126 3.16 -0.29 2.85
N VAL A 127 3.05 0.80 3.61
CA VAL A 127 1.99 1.80 3.46
C VAL A 127 2.54 2.96 2.65
N VAL A 128 1.94 3.24 1.51
CA VAL A 128 2.36 4.30 0.58
C VAL A 128 1.18 5.19 0.21
N GLY A 129 1.45 6.44 -0.14
CA GLY A 129 0.45 7.34 -0.68
C GLY A 129 0.08 6.98 -2.13
N ARG A 130 -1.08 7.40 -2.55
CA ARG A 130 -1.52 7.25 -3.94
C ARG A 130 -0.64 8.12 -4.85
N PRO A 131 0.09 7.51 -5.82
CA PRO A 131 0.96 8.28 -6.70
C PRO A 131 0.15 9.23 -7.59
N GLY A 132 0.74 10.35 -7.92
CA GLY A 132 0.17 11.37 -8.80
C GLY A 132 1.22 11.94 -9.75
N ALA A 133 0.80 12.86 -10.62
CA ALA A 133 1.67 13.52 -11.58
C ALA A 133 2.20 14.87 -11.08
N ASP A 134 1.61 15.44 -10.04
CA ASP A 134 1.97 16.73 -9.50
C ASP A 134 3.16 16.61 -8.53
N ASP A 135 3.98 17.67 -8.42
CA ASP A 135 5.18 17.70 -7.56
C ASP A 135 4.89 17.43 -6.08
N GLY A 136 3.68 17.76 -5.61
CA GLY A 136 3.19 17.45 -4.25
C GLY A 136 2.63 16.05 -4.07
N SER A 137 2.70 15.18 -5.08
CA SER A 137 2.17 13.82 -5.03
C SER A 137 3.23 12.78 -4.64
N PRO A 138 2.81 11.65 -4.05
CA PRO A 138 3.70 10.49 -3.86
C PRO A 138 4.29 10.01 -5.19
N ARG A 139 5.57 9.63 -5.18
CA ARG A 139 6.29 9.21 -6.38
C ARG A 139 5.83 7.84 -6.88
N MET A 140 5.67 7.73 -8.20
CA MET A 140 5.34 6.46 -8.85
C MET A 140 6.44 5.41 -8.65
N THR A 141 7.72 5.81 -8.70
CA THR A 141 8.86 4.91 -8.51
C THR A 141 8.85 4.24 -7.14
N THR A 142 8.53 4.98 -6.08
CA THR A 142 8.36 4.43 -4.72
C THR A 142 7.25 3.39 -4.64
N PHE A 143 6.11 3.68 -5.27
CA PHE A 143 4.98 2.74 -5.37
C PHE A 143 5.37 1.47 -6.13
N GLU A 144 5.99 1.61 -7.31
CA GLU A 144 6.39 0.48 -8.15
C GLU A 144 7.42 -0.41 -7.45
N THR A 145 8.44 0.18 -6.85
CA THR A 145 9.47 -0.57 -6.14
C THR A 145 8.90 -1.33 -4.95
N ALA A 146 8.04 -0.68 -4.15
CA ALA A 146 7.37 -1.35 -3.05
C ALA A 146 6.49 -2.52 -3.53
N LEU A 147 5.79 -2.36 -4.66
CA LEU A 147 4.88 -3.36 -5.21
C LEU A 147 5.61 -4.54 -5.86
N PHE A 148 6.61 -4.26 -6.72
CA PHE A 148 7.23 -5.28 -7.58
C PHE A 148 8.47 -5.94 -6.98
N GLU A 149 9.19 -5.26 -6.09
CA GLU A 149 10.49 -5.74 -5.62
C GLU A 149 10.49 -6.26 -4.18
N SER A 150 9.43 -5.95 -3.42
CA SER A 150 9.34 -6.39 -2.03
C SER A 150 8.85 -7.83 -1.85
N GLY A 151 8.05 -8.36 -2.79
CA GLY A 151 7.32 -9.62 -2.62
C GLY A 151 6.29 -9.57 -1.47
N ARG A 152 5.92 -8.36 -1.04
CA ARG A 152 4.94 -8.10 0.03
C ARG A 152 3.81 -7.22 -0.49
N PRO A 153 2.64 -7.26 0.15
CA PRO A 153 1.55 -6.38 -0.23
C PRO A 153 1.88 -4.93 0.12
N ILE A 154 1.36 -4.03 -0.68
CA ILE A 154 1.29 -2.61 -0.34
C ILE A 154 -0.11 -2.25 0.11
N LEU A 155 -0.20 -1.28 1.01
CA LEU A 155 -1.45 -0.63 1.37
C LEU A 155 -1.38 0.81 0.87
N LEU A 156 -2.16 1.09 -0.15
CA LEU A 156 -2.26 2.40 -0.78
C LEU A 156 -3.21 3.27 0.05
N ALA A 157 -2.70 4.34 0.62
CA ALA A 157 -3.51 5.31 1.34
C ALA A 157 -4.31 6.19 0.35
N PRO A 158 -5.57 6.48 0.61
CA PRO A 158 -6.37 7.40 -0.20
C PRO A 158 -5.89 8.85 -0.01
N PRO A 159 -6.31 9.81 -0.86
CA PRO A 159 -5.91 11.22 -0.71
C PRO A 159 -6.36 11.84 0.61
N VAL A 160 -7.52 11.45 1.11
CA VAL A 160 -8.09 11.90 2.38
C VAL A 160 -7.96 10.79 3.41
N ALA A 161 -7.56 11.16 4.64
CA ALA A 161 -7.38 10.20 5.72
C ALA A 161 -8.67 9.39 5.98
N PRO A 162 -8.62 8.06 5.98
CA PRO A 162 -9.79 7.23 6.21
C PRO A 162 -10.21 7.27 7.69
N ALA A 163 -11.52 7.21 7.95
CA ALA A 163 -12.05 7.14 9.31
C ALA A 163 -12.00 5.73 9.91
N CYS A 164 -12.10 4.70 9.07
CA CYS A 164 -12.04 3.29 9.46
C CYS A 164 -11.35 2.47 8.35
N LEU A 165 -11.00 1.23 8.66
CA LEU A 165 -10.32 0.35 7.72
C LEU A 165 -10.55 -1.12 8.04
N GLY A 166 -11.09 -1.85 7.05
CA GLY A 166 -11.24 -3.30 7.07
C GLY A 166 -12.49 -3.81 7.80
N GLU A 167 -13.53 -2.99 7.97
CA GLU A 167 -14.84 -3.41 8.46
C GLU A 167 -15.74 -3.92 7.32
N ALA A 168 -15.71 -3.22 6.17
CA ALA A 168 -16.42 -3.59 4.96
C ALA A 168 -15.41 -3.76 3.80
N VAL A 169 -15.06 -4.99 3.50
CA VAL A 169 -13.99 -5.34 2.57
C VAL A 169 -14.56 -5.77 1.23
N LEU A 170 -14.09 -5.15 0.14
CA LEU A 170 -14.40 -5.56 -1.22
C LEU A 170 -13.17 -6.19 -1.87
N ILE A 171 -13.32 -7.39 -2.43
CA ILE A 171 -12.30 -8.07 -3.23
C ILE A 171 -12.63 -7.87 -4.70
N ALA A 172 -11.81 -7.09 -5.42
CA ALA A 172 -11.91 -6.92 -6.86
C ALA A 172 -11.27 -8.12 -7.57
N TRP A 173 -12.06 -9.19 -7.71
CA TRP A 173 -11.60 -10.48 -8.23
C TRP A 173 -11.60 -10.52 -9.75
N ASN A 174 -10.47 -10.89 -10.35
CA ASN A 174 -10.35 -11.05 -11.80
C ASN A 174 -9.85 -12.43 -12.25
N GLY A 175 -9.69 -13.39 -11.33
CA GLY A 175 -9.21 -14.73 -11.63
C GLY A 175 -7.69 -14.88 -11.65
N SER A 176 -6.92 -13.80 -11.48
CA SER A 176 -5.45 -13.81 -11.62
C SER A 176 -4.71 -14.28 -10.37
N THR A 177 -3.47 -14.69 -10.57
CA THR A 177 -2.54 -15.08 -9.48
C THR A 177 -2.22 -13.90 -8.56
N GLU A 178 -2.13 -12.68 -9.09
CA GLU A 178 -1.88 -11.45 -8.33
C GLU A 178 -3.04 -11.17 -7.39
N THR A 179 -4.30 -11.34 -7.88
CA THR A 179 -5.46 -11.17 -6.99
C THR A 179 -5.54 -12.28 -5.94
N ALA A 180 -5.19 -13.52 -6.29
CA ALA A 180 -5.12 -14.61 -5.32
C ALA A 180 -4.07 -14.32 -4.23
N ARG A 181 -2.90 -13.79 -4.59
CA ARG A 181 -1.88 -13.33 -3.62
C ARG A 181 -2.40 -12.19 -2.75
N ALA A 182 -3.08 -11.19 -3.35
CA ALA A 182 -3.65 -10.09 -2.60
C ALA A 182 -4.67 -10.58 -1.56
N VAL A 183 -5.53 -11.55 -1.91
CA VAL A 183 -6.47 -12.19 -0.99
C VAL A 183 -5.72 -12.92 0.14
N ALA A 184 -4.69 -13.69 -0.19
CA ALA A 184 -3.89 -14.41 0.81
C ALA A 184 -3.22 -13.45 1.81
N PHE A 185 -2.65 -12.35 1.34
CA PHE A 185 -2.08 -11.32 2.21
C PHE A 185 -3.12 -10.55 3.02
N ALA A 186 -4.34 -10.43 2.51
CA ALA A 186 -5.44 -9.74 3.17
C ALA A 186 -6.18 -10.60 4.21
N MET A 187 -5.87 -11.89 4.35
CA MET A 187 -6.54 -12.79 5.31
C MET A 187 -6.65 -12.24 6.74
N PRO A 188 -5.64 -11.52 7.28
CA PRO A 188 -5.79 -10.88 8.59
C PRO A 188 -6.95 -9.87 8.66
N PHE A 189 -7.19 -9.11 7.58
CA PHE A 189 -8.32 -8.19 7.49
C PHE A 189 -9.64 -8.96 7.31
N LEU A 190 -9.66 -9.91 6.37
CA LEU A 190 -10.86 -10.69 6.04
C LEU A 190 -11.43 -11.44 7.25
N ARG A 191 -10.57 -12.01 8.09
CA ARG A 191 -10.99 -12.69 9.34
C ARG A 191 -11.59 -11.74 10.40
N ARG A 192 -11.42 -10.43 10.26
CA ARG A 192 -11.93 -9.41 11.18
C ARG A 192 -12.95 -8.48 10.55
N ALA A 193 -13.24 -8.65 9.27
CA ALA A 193 -14.23 -7.89 8.56
C ALA A 193 -15.64 -8.25 9.04
N ARG A 194 -16.52 -7.27 9.08
CA ARG A 194 -17.95 -7.48 9.35
C ARG A 194 -18.70 -7.88 8.09
N ARG A 195 -18.24 -7.38 6.94
CA ARG A 195 -18.84 -7.68 5.64
C ARG A 195 -17.73 -7.87 4.62
N VAL A 196 -17.85 -8.91 3.80
CA VAL A 196 -16.93 -9.20 2.70
C VAL A 196 -17.75 -9.40 1.43
N LEU A 197 -17.34 -8.72 0.36
CA LEU A 197 -17.92 -8.89 -0.98
C LEU A 197 -16.82 -9.27 -1.97
N VAL A 198 -16.98 -10.40 -2.64
CA VAL A 198 -16.15 -10.79 -3.79
C VAL A 198 -16.85 -10.34 -5.08
N LEU A 199 -16.27 -9.37 -5.77
CA LEU A 199 -16.83 -8.77 -6.97
C LEU A 199 -15.97 -9.12 -8.19
N SER A 200 -16.58 -9.67 -9.22
CA SER A 200 -15.97 -9.80 -10.56
C SER A 200 -16.70 -8.92 -11.57
N ALA A 201 -15.95 -8.36 -12.51
CA ALA A 201 -16.50 -7.58 -13.62
C ALA A 201 -16.02 -8.20 -14.95
N GLU A 202 -16.96 -8.55 -15.82
CA GLU A 202 -16.65 -9.04 -17.16
C GLU A 202 -15.85 -7.99 -17.95
N GLY A 203 -14.95 -8.45 -18.83
CA GLY A 203 -14.00 -7.57 -19.55
C GLY A 203 -12.70 -7.30 -18.79
N GLY A 204 -12.64 -7.59 -17.47
CA GLY A 204 -11.40 -7.53 -16.66
C GLY A 204 -10.92 -8.90 -16.18
N MET A 205 -11.62 -9.97 -16.55
CA MET A 205 -11.32 -11.33 -16.12
C MET A 205 -10.21 -11.97 -16.96
N VAL A 206 -9.41 -12.81 -16.29
CA VAL A 206 -8.53 -13.80 -16.94
C VAL A 206 -9.04 -15.21 -16.63
N PRO A 207 -8.61 -16.25 -17.37
CA PRO A 207 -8.99 -17.63 -17.06
C PRO A 207 -8.61 -17.98 -15.61
N GLY A 208 -9.61 -18.46 -14.85
CA GLY A 208 -9.42 -18.79 -13.44
C GLY A 208 -10.74 -19.00 -12.70
N PRO A 209 -10.69 -19.24 -11.37
CA PRO A 209 -11.88 -19.43 -10.54
C PRO A 209 -12.82 -18.21 -10.60
N ARG A 210 -14.11 -18.45 -10.39
CA ARG A 210 -15.12 -17.40 -10.30
C ARG A 210 -15.17 -16.78 -8.91
N ALA A 211 -15.82 -15.62 -8.79
CA ALA A 211 -16.04 -14.97 -7.50
C ALA A 211 -16.79 -15.86 -6.49
N GLU A 212 -17.71 -16.68 -6.95
CA GLU A 212 -18.41 -17.69 -6.15
C GLU A 212 -17.46 -18.72 -5.55
N ASP A 213 -16.48 -19.21 -6.33
CA ASP A 213 -15.50 -20.20 -5.85
C ASP A 213 -14.60 -19.59 -4.77
N VAL A 214 -14.24 -18.31 -4.91
CA VAL A 214 -13.49 -17.57 -3.88
C VAL A 214 -14.31 -17.41 -2.61
N ALA A 215 -15.59 -17.02 -2.72
CA ALA A 215 -16.47 -16.91 -1.55
C ALA A 215 -16.61 -18.26 -0.83
N ARG A 216 -16.74 -19.37 -1.58
CA ARG A 216 -16.76 -20.74 -1.02
C ARG A 216 -15.44 -21.11 -0.34
N SER A 217 -14.30 -20.73 -0.93
CA SER A 217 -12.98 -20.93 -0.31
C SER A 217 -12.83 -20.14 0.98
N LEU A 218 -13.30 -18.89 1.02
CA LEU A 218 -13.30 -18.07 2.24
C LEU A 218 -14.20 -18.66 3.33
N ALA A 219 -15.31 -19.28 2.96
CA ALA A 219 -16.18 -19.96 3.91
C ALA A 219 -15.47 -21.15 4.61
N CYS A 220 -14.56 -21.86 3.93
CA CYS A 220 -13.73 -22.88 4.55
C CYS A 220 -12.76 -22.30 5.61
N GLU A 221 -12.44 -21.01 5.52
CA GLU A 221 -11.64 -20.27 6.51
C GLU A 221 -12.50 -19.60 7.60
N GLY A 222 -13.80 -19.88 7.62
CA GLY A 222 -14.76 -19.29 8.56
C GLY A 222 -15.14 -17.84 8.23
N ILE A 223 -14.94 -17.40 6.98
CA ILE A 223 -15.23 -16.03 6.54
C ILE A 223 -16.48 -16.07 5.65
N GLU A 224 -17.57 -15.48 6.12
CA GLU A 224 -18.77 -15.29 5.33
C GLU A 224 -18.54 -14.17 4.30
N ALA A 225 -18.64 -14.49 3.02
CA ALA A 225 -18.45 -13.56 1.93
C ALA A 225 -19.59 -13.66 0.91
N ALA A 226 -20.23 -12.53 0.63
CA ALA A 226 -21.11 -12.41 -0.52
C ALA A 226 -20.29 -12.40 -1.82
N HIS A 227 -20.90 -12.80 -2.93
CA HIS A 227 -20.26 -12.71 -4.24
C HIS A 227 -21.21 -12.08 -5.25
N LYS A 228 -20.64 -11.39 -6.24
CA LYS A 228 -21.37 -10.76 -7.34
C LYS A 228 -20.52 -10.76 -8.61
N ALA A 229 -21.15 -11.06 -9.73
CA ALA A 229 -20.57 -10.89 -11.05
C ALA A 229 -21.34 -9.79 -11.79
N LEU A 230 -20.61 -8.81 -12.33
CA LEU A 230 -21.20 -7.73 -13.13
C LEU A 230 -20.92 -7.99 -14.61
N PRO A 231 -21.93 -7.88 -15.48
CA PRO A 231 -21.76 -8.10 -16.91
C PRO A 231 -20.91 -6.99 -17.54
N ALA A 232 -20.31 -7.30 -18.69
CA ALA A 232 -19.69 -6.30 -19.54
C ALA A 232 -20.73 -5.27 -19.98
N GLY A 233 -20.33 -4.01 -19.99
CA GLY A 233 -21.21 -2.91 -20.34
C GLY A 233 -20.42 -1.71 -20.88
N ARG A 234 -20.99 -0.52 -20.79
CA ARG A 234 -20.32 0.72 -21.19
C ARG A 234 -19.22 1.16 -20.19
N ARG A 235 -19.31 0.68 -18.94
CA ARG A 235 -18.37 1.02 -17.89
C ARG A 235 -17.18 0.06 -17.91
N THR A 236 -16.01 0.60 -17.62
CA THR A 236 -14.80 -0.21 -17.45
C THR A 236 -14.86 -1.03 -16.15
N PRO A 237 -14.15 -2.15 -16.06
CA PRO A 237 -14.07 -2.90 -14.80
C PRO A 237 -13.58 -2.06 -13.61
N GLY A 238 -12.67 -1.10 -13.84
CA GLY A 238 -12.20 -0.19 -12.78
C GLY A 238 -13.31 0.68 -12.21
N GLU A 239 -14.14 1.28 -13.08
CA GLU A 239 -15.32 2.05 -12.67
C GLU A 239 -16.33 1.18 -11.92
N LEU A 240 -16.60 -0.04 -12.41
CA LEU A 240 -17.54 -0.95 -11.75
C LEU A 240 -17.07 -1.35 -10.34
N TYR A 241 -15.77 -1.56 -10.14
CA TYR A 241 -15.21 -1.84 -8.81
C TYR A 241 -15.38 -0.66 -7.86
N LEU A 242 -15.10 0.57 -8.30
CA LEU A 242 -15.19 1.75 -7.45
C LEU A 242 -16.64 2.13 -7.14
N ASP A 243 -17.55 2.10 -8.13
CA ASP A 243 -18.98 2.35 -7.90
C ASP A 243 -19.59 1.34 -6.92
N THR A 244 -19.18 0.05 -7.06
CA THR A 244 -19.64 -0.98 -6.12
C THR A 244 -19.01 -0.79 -4.74
N ALA A 245 -17.74 -0.39 -4.66
CA ALA A 245 -17.09 -0.10 -3.40
C ALA A 245 -17.82 1.02 -2.64
N GLU A 246 -18.19 2.10 -3.33
CA GLU A 246 -18.96 3.18 -2.76
C GLU A 246 -20.36 2.72 -2.28
N SER A 247 -21.14 2.07 -3.14
CA SER A 247 -22.49 1.60 -2.79
C SER A 247 -22.50 0.52 -1.72
N PHE A 248 -21.44 -0.27 -1.60
CA PHE A 248 -21.25 -1.27 -0.55
C PHE A 248 -20.81 -0.63 0.79
N GLY A 249 -20.37 0.63 0.78
CA GLY A 249 -19.74 1.29 1.92
C GLY A 249 -18.39 0.63 2.26
N CYS A 250 -17.60 0.31 1.24
CA CYS A 250 -16.29 -0.31 1.36
C CYS A 250 -15.32 0.63 2.08
N ASP A 251 -14.55 0.10 3.01
CA ASP A 251 -13.45 0.80 3.69
C ASP A 251 -12.08 0.15 3.48
N LEU A 252 -12.04 -0.95 2.72
CA LEU A 252 -10.80 -1.57 2.22
C LEU A 252 -11.09 -2.32 0.91
N LEU A 253 -10.44 -1.90 -0.17
CA LEU A 253 -10.44 -2.60 -1.45
C LEU A 253 -9.23 -3.53 -1.54
N ILE A 254 -9.44 -4.80 -1.89
CA ILE A 254 -8.38 -5.78 -2.15
C ILE A 254 -8.31 -6.03 -3.64
N LYS A 255 -7.11 -5.88 -4.24
CA LYS A 255 -6.91 -6.04 -5.67
C LYS A 255 -5.51 -6.57 -6.00
N GLY A 256 -5.42 -7.48 -6.98
CA GLY A 256 -4.15 -7.80 -7.64
C GLY A 256 -3.69 -6.65 -8.54
N ALA A 257 -2.40 -6.46 -8.65
CA ALA A 257 -1.83 -5.44 -9.50
C ALA A 257 -1.08 -6.05 -10.67
N TYR A 258 -1.37 -5.58 -11.88
CA TYR A 258 -0.62 -5.89 -13.11
C TYR A 258 -0.47 -7.39 -13.45
N THR A 259 -1.48 -7.98 -14.04
CA THR A 259 -1.61 -9.41 -14.36
C THR A 259 -0.65 -9.91 -15.46
N GLN A 260 0.11 -9.05 -16.16
CA GLN A 260 1.01 -9.44 -17.25
C GLN A 260 2.37 -8.78 -17.15
N SER A 261 3.43 -9.56 -17.26
CA SER A 261 4.84 -9.17 -17.19
C SER A 261 5.30 -8.14 -18.25
N ARG A 262 4.50 -7.89 -19.27
CA ARG A 262 4.76 -6.87 -20.31
C ARG A 262 4.40 -5.44 -19.89
N LEU A 263 3.83 -5.24 -18.72
CA LEU A 263 3.22 -3.98 -18.30
C LEU A 263 4.13 -3.04 -17.50
N ARG A 264 5.40 -3.39 -17.27
CA ARG A 264 6.39 -2.38 -16.84
C ARG A 264 6.51 -1.20 -17.81
N GLN A 265 6.06 -1.36 -19.06
CA GLN A 265 6.14 -0.32 -20.11
C GLN A 265 4.79 0.33 -20.47
N MET A 266 3.67 -0.11 -19.91
CA MET A 266 2.34 0.44 -20.21
C MET A 266 1.57 0.77 -18.92
N ILE A 267 2.07 1.70 -18.14
CA ILE A 267 1.51 2.14 -16.85
C ILE A 267 0.16 2.88 -17.00
N PHE A 268 -0.31 3.17 -18.20
CA PHE A 268 -1.43 4.08 -18.45
C PHE A 268 -2.69 3.43 -19.02
N GLY A 269 -3.04 2.21 -18.62
CA GLY A 269 -4.28 1.60 -19.09
C GLY A 269 -4.84 0.51 -18.16
N GLY A 270 -6.16 0.38 -18.14
CA GLY A 270 -6.87 -0.71 -17.48
C GLY A 270 -7.33 -0.45 -16.05
N PRO A 271 -7.96 -1.46 -15.41
CA PRO A 271 -8.62 -1.32 -14.11
C PRO A 271 -7.68 -0.87 -12.98
N THR A 272 -6.39 -1.22 -13.04
CA THR A 272 -5.40 -0.83 -12.02
C THR A 272 -5.12 0.66 -12.06
N SER A 273 -4.89 1.22 -13.25
CA SER A 273 -4.66 2.66 -13.42
C SER A 273 -5.88 3.47 -12.97
N HIS A 274 -7.09 3.03 -13.34
CA HIS A 274 -8.31 3.71 -12.93
C HIS A 274 -8.46 3.73 -11.39
N ILE A 275 -8.21 2.60 -10.71
CA ILE A 275 -8.25 2.52 -9.25
C ILE A 275 -7.16 3.40 -8.62
N LEU A 276 -5.93 3.38 -9.14
CA LEU A 276 -4.85 4.25 -8.67
C LEU A 276 -5.22 5.72 -8.77
N SER A 277 -5.93 6.13 -9.82
CA SER A 277 -6.29 7.53 -10.03
C SER A 277 -7.53 7.98 -9.24
N HIS A 278 -8.48 7.08 -8.95
CA HIS A 278 -9.81 7.46 -8.47
C HIS A 278 -10.22 6.86 -7.12
N ALA A 279 -9.49 5.87 -6.58
CA ALA A 279 -9.88 5.27 -5.30
C ALA A 279 -9.88 6.29 -4.16
N THR A 280 -10.97 6.35 -3.43
CA THR A 280 -11.18 7.20 -2.25
C THR A 280 -11.06 6.42 -0.93
N VAL A 281 -10.86 5.11 -1.03
CA VAL A 281 -10.67 4.20 0.09
C VAL A 281 -9.29 3.56 0.03
N PRO A 282 -8.74 3.07 1.16
CA PRO A 282 -7.51 2.30 1.15
C PRO A 282 -7.58 1.09 0.22
N VAL A 283 -6.48 0.82 -0.52
CA VAL A 283 -6.39 -0.32 -1.43
C VAL A 283 -5.21 -1.21 -1.04
N LEU A 284 -5.48 -2.47 -0.69
CA LEU A 284 -4.44 -3.48 -0.51
C LEU A 284 -4.13 -4.12 -1.86
N MET A 285 -2.88 -4.04 -2.29
CA MET A 285 -2.44 -4.56 -3.58
C MET A 285 -1.26 -5.53 -3.41
N ALA A 286 -1.20 -6.51 -4.30
CA ALA A 286 -0.06 -7.42 -4.46
C ALA A 286 0.16 -7.76 -5.94
N HIS A 287 1.41 -8.06 -6.27
CA HIS A 287 1.83 -8.52 -7.60
C HIS A 287 2.40 -9.93 -7.53
#